data_0f012e0e1e3127cb4f73654928ea5d86
#
_entry.id   0f012e0e1e3127cb4f73654928ea5d86
#
_cell.length_a   1.000
_cell.length_b   1.000
_cell.length_c   1.000
_cell.angle_alpha   90.00
_cell.angle_beta   90.00
_cell.angle_gamma   90.00
#
_symmetry.space_group_name_H-M   'P 1'
#
loop_
_entity.id
_entity.type
_entity.pdbx_description
1 polymer ?
#
loop_
_entity_poly.entity_id
_entity_poly.type
_entity_poly.pdbx_seq_one_letter_code
_entity_poly.pdbx_strand_id
1 'polypeptide(L)'
;VVIKIAKSLQQETGLKNLCLAGGVALNCVANGKLLEEKIFDEIWIQPASGDAGSSLGGALIAWHEYFKKPRKANKNDSMKGTYLGCNFSNKEIIRYLKSVKAPFQSLQDKELFEKIAEILDKGKVIGWFNGAMEFGPRALGARSIIGDPRNKNMQSIMNLKIKYRESFRPFAPSVIEDDLATQFDLNIKSPYMLLVAPVKKELRERMTENQKKLFGIEKLNIPRSSLPAITHVDYSARIQTVSEETNKKYYDLLSSF
;
A
#
# COMPACT_ATOMS: atom_id res chain seq x y z
N VAL A 1 -23.28 4.61 -2.92
CA VAL A 1 -23.88 3.47 -2.20
C VAL A 1 -23.22 3.30 -0.85
N VAL A 2 -21.90 3.05 -0.74
CA VAL A 2 -21.18 2.80 0.54
C VAL A 2 -21.46 3.89 1.58
N ILE A 3 -21.32 5.18 1.22
CA ILE A 3 -21.59 6.30 2.13
C ILE A 3 -23.06 6.29 2.64
N LYS A 4 -24.02 6.00 1.76
CA LYS A 4 -25.43 5.92 2.18
C LYS A 4 -25.66 4.80 3.20
N ILE A 5 -25.10 3.61 2.96
CA ILE A 5 -25.19 2.49 3.91
C ILE A 5 -24.53 2.87 5.24
N ALA A 6 -23.35 3.47 5.20
CA ALA A 6 -22.65 3.92 6.39
C ALA A 6 -23.44 4.94 7.23
N LYS A 7 -24.09 5.94 6.57
CA LYS A 7 -24.97 6.91 7.24
C LYS A 7 -26.19 6.23 7.87
N SER A 8 -26.84 5.33 7.14
CA SER A 8 -27.99 4.56 7.67
C SER A 8 -27.59 3.75 8.89
N LEU A 9 -26.49 3.00 8.78
CA LEU A 9 -25.96 2.17 9.86
C LEU A 9 -25.64 2.99 11.11
N GLN A 10 -25.00 4.13 10.96
CA GLN A 10 -24.67 5.03 12.07
C GLN A 10 -25.93 5.57 12.72
N GLN A 11 -26.93 5.98 11.93
CA GLN A 11 -28.22 6.48 12.45
C GLN A 11 -28.99 5.40 13.22
N GLU A 12 -29.00 4.16 12.72
CA GLU A 12 -29.71 3.04 13.34
C GLU A 12 -29.03 2.55 14.63
N THR A 13 -27.70 2.53 14.66
CA THR A 13 -26.94 1.93 15.77
C THR A 13 -26.41 2.95 16.79
N GLY A 14 -26.20 4.20 16.40
CA GLY A 14 -25.54 5.22 17.21
C GLY A 14 -24.06 4.93 17.51
N LEU A 15 -23.47 3.89 16.88
CA LEU A 15 -22.08 3.50 17.12
C LEU A 15 -21.12 4.45 16.43
N LYS A 16 -19.94 4.64 17.07
CA LYS A 16 -18.92 5.59 16.62
C LYS A 16 -17.81 4.98 15.78
N ASN A 17 -17.64 3.66 15.84
CA ASN A 17 -16.59 2.93 15.15
C ASN A 17 -17.15 2.01 14.09
N LEU A 18 -16.54 1.98 12.92
CA LEU A 18 -16.95 1.14 11.79
C LEU A 18 -15.88 0.10 11.46
N CYS A 19 -16.30 -1.15 11.29
CA CYS A 19 -15.47 -2.20 10.71
C CYS A 19 -15.96 -2.54 9.30
N LEU A 20 -15.01 -2.58 8.34
CA LEU A 20 -15.29 -2.97 6.96
C LEU A 20 -14.59 -4.29 6.62
N ALA A 21 -15.35 -5.23 6.04
CA ALA A 21 -14.84 -6.49 5.50
C ALA A 21 -15.60 -6.85 4.22
N GLY A 22 -15.14 -7.89 3.49
CA GLY A 22 -15.66 -8.26 2.19
C GLY A 22 -14.92 -7.56 1.03
N GLY A 23 -15.06 -8.08 -0.19
CA GLY A 23 -14.32 -7.61 -1.36
C GLY A 23 -14.50 -6.12 -1.66
N VAL A 24 -15.67 -5.53 -1.37
CA VAL A 24 -15.96 -4.10 -1.56
C VAL A 24 -15.11 -3.23 -0.63
N ALA A 25 -14.73 -3.72 0.55
CA ALA A 25 -13.87 -3.00 1.49
C ALA A 25 -12.43 -2.78 0.96
N LEU A 26 -12.04 -3.45 -0.14
CA LEU A 26 -10.78 -3.18 -0.85
C LEU A 26 -10.83 -1.95 -1.77
N ASN A 27 -11.99 -1.29 -1.89
CA ASN A 27 -12.15 -0.09 -2.69
C ASN A 27 -11.60 1.14 -1.94
N CYS A 28 -10.32 1.40 -2.10
CA CYS A 28 -9.61 2.49 -1.43
C CYS A 28 -10.18 3.88 -1.73
N VAL A 29 -10.80 4.08 -2.91
CA VAL A 29 -11.44 5.36 -3.26
C VAL A 29 -12.71 5.55 -2.44
N ALA A 30 -13.55 4.52 -2.32
CA ALA A 30 -14.74 4.57 -1.48
C ALA A 30 -14.37 4.78 0.00
N ASN A 31 -13.31 4.10 0.46
CA ASN A 31 -12.83 4.19 1.83
C ASN A 31 -12.29 5.61 2.16
N GLY A 32 -11.51 6.21 1.25
CA GLY A 32 -11.02 7.58 1.41
C GLY A 32 -12.18 8.58 1.52
N LYS A 33 -13.17 8.47 0.62
CA LYS A 33 -14.38 9.32 0.68
C LYS A 33 -15.20 9.09 1.96
N LEU A 34 -15.29 7.85 2.44
CA LEU A 34 -15.97 7.55 3.69
C LEU A 34 -15.28 8.19 4.90
N LEU A 35 -13.95 8.20 4.90
CA LEU A 35 -13.15 8.87 5.91
C LEU A 35 -13.37 10.40 5.90
N GLU A 36 -13.41 11.02 4.70
CA GLU A 36 -13.66 12.45 4.53
C GLU A 36 -15.05 12.90 5.05
N GLU A 37 -16.05 12.02 4.97
CA GLU A 37 -17.43 12.27 5.45
C GLU A 37 -17.54 12.34 6.97
N LYS A 38 -16.55 11.87 7.74
CA LYS A 38 -16.49 11.91 9.21
C LYS A 38 -17.76 11.38 9.90
N ILE A 39 -18.38 10.34 9.33
CA ILE A 39 -19.58 9.70 9.88
C ILE A 39 -19.25 8.90 11.14
N PHE A 40 -18.04 8.32 11.19
CA PHE A 40 -17.51 7.56 12.30
C PHE A 40 -16.24 8.19 12.85
N ASP A 41 -15.99 8.02 14.13
CA ASP A 41 -14.76 8.50 14.78
C ASP A 41 -13.56 7.67 14.31
N GLU A 42 -13.74 6.35 14.18
CA GLU A 42 -12.71 5.43 13.68
C GLU A 42 -13.27 4.45 12.64
N ILE A 43 -12.44 4.12 11.67
CA ILE A 43 -12.76 3.15 10.62
C ILE A 43 -11.65 2.10 10.57
N TRP A 44 -11.99 0.84 10.87
CA TRP A 44 -11.12 -0.30 10.65
C TRP A 44 -11.49 -1.01 9.35
N ILE A 45 -10.51 -1.25 8.51
CA ILE A 45 -10.68 -1.99 7.26
C ILE A 45 -9.80 -3.23 7.32
N GLN A 46 -10.42 -4.42 7.25
CA GLN A 46 -9.66 -5.67 7.22
C GLN A 46 -8.75 -5.71 5.98
N PRO A 47 -7.42 -5.81 6.14
CA PRO A 47 -6.49 -5.77 5.00
C PRO A 47 -6.64 -6.97 4.04
N ALA A 48 -7.03 -8.12 4.55
CA ALA A 48 -7.35 -9.31 3.77
C ALA A 48 -8.88 -9.48 3.58
N SER A 49 -9.63 -8.39 3.37
CA SER A 49 -11.10 -8.38 3.38
C SER A 49 -11.78 -9.16 2.26
N GLY A 50 -11.06 -9.59 1.22
CA GLY A 50 -11.58 -10.51 0.20
C GLY A 50 -11.56 -11.97 0.63
N ASP A 51 -11.54 -12.88 -0.34
CA ASP A 51 -11.65 -14.34 -0.12
C ASP A 51 -10.55 -14.90 0.80
N ALA A 52 -9.34 -14.35 0.74
CA ALA A 52 -8.24 -14.76 1.62
C ALA A 52 -8.58 -14.60 3.11
N GLY A 53 -9.28 -13.53 3.49
CA GLY A 53 -9.68 -13.28 4.86
C GLY A 53 -10.79 -14.21 5.38
N SER A 54 -11.52 -14.87 4.49
CA SER A 54 -12.53 -15.83 4.88
C SER A 54 -11.96 -17.01 5.67
N SER A 55 -10.74 -17.45 5.34
CA SER A 55 -10.04 -18.51 6.08
C SER A 55 -9.71 -18.09 7.52
N LEU A 56 -9.23 -16.86 7.71
CA LEU A 56 -8.98 -16.28 9.02
C LEU A 56 -10.30 -16.13 9.80
N GLY A 57 -11.32 -15.58 9.15
CA GLY A 57 -12.64 -15.40 9.75
C GLY A 57 -13.27 -16.72 10.20
N GLY A 58 -13.21 -17.76 9.35
CA GLY A 58 -13.67 -19.11 9.69
C GLY A 58 -12.93 -19.69 10.90
N ALA A 59 -11.61 -19.54 10.97
CA ALA A 59 -10.83 -19.98 12.13
C ALA A 59 -11.22 -19.24 13.42
N LEU A 60 -11.44 -17.93 13.34
CA LEU A 60 -11.85 -17.11 14.49
C LEU A 60 -13.29 -17.45 14.95
N ILE A 61 -14.22 -17.72 14.03
CA ILE A 61 -15.57 -18.18 14.36
C ILE A 61 -15.48 -19.54 15.08
N ALA A 62 -14.73 -20.49 14.52
CA ALA A 62 -14.54 -21.79 15.19
C ALA A 62 -13.97 -21.62 16.60
N TRP A 63 -12.98 -20.77 16.79
CA TRP A 63 -12.33 -20.54 18.07
C TRP A 63 -13.26 -19.87 19.07
N HIS A 64 -13.91 -18.77 18.69
CA HIS A 64 -14.68 -17.96 19.64
C HIS A 64 -16.14 -18.44 19.77
N GLU A 65 -16.78 -18.85 18.68
CA GLU A 65 -18.19 -19.22 18.69
C GLU A 65 -18.41 -20.71 18.94
N TYR A 66 -17.67 -21.59 18.27
CA TYR A 66 -17.83 -23.03 18.45
C TYR A 66 -17.14 -23.51 19.73
N PHE A 67 -15.85 -23.22 19.92
CA PHE A 67 -15.11 -23.62 21.09
C PHE A 67 -15.31 -22.69 22.30
N LYS A 68 -16.13 -21.65 22.19
CA LYS A 68 -16.48 -20.70 23.27
C LYS A 68 -15.26 -20.08 23.97
N LYS A 69 -14.15 -19.90 23.24
CA LYS A 69 -12.96 -19.27 23.82
C LYS A 69 -13.15 -17.77 23.95
N PRO A 70 -12.77 -17.18 25.10
CA PRO A 70 -12.98 -15.75 25.33
C PRO A 70 -12.14 -14.92 24.35
N ARG A 71 -12.73 -13.84 23.82
CA ARG A 71 -12.02 -12.85 23.05
C ARG A 71 -11.31 -11.87 24.00
N LYS A 72 -9.99 -11.72 23.81
CA LYS A 72 -9.19 -10.67 24.43
C LYS A 72 -8.79 -9.67 23.37
N ALA A 73 -9.40 -8.49 23.38
CA ALA A 73 -8.96 -7.39 22.53
C ALA A 73 -7.63 -6.85 23.06
N ASN A 74 -6.74 -6.48 22.16
CA ASN A 74 -5.53 -5.73 22.47
C ASN A 74 -5.54 -4.40 21.72
N LYS A 75 -4.69 -3.47 22.12
CA LYS A 75 -4.57 -2.15 21.46
C LYS A 75 -3.67 -2.19 20.24
N ASN A 76 -2.94 -3.28 20.03
CA ASN A 76 -1.99 -3.41 18.93
C ASN A 76 -2.69 -4.04 17.72
N ASP A 77 -2.19 -3.73 16.54
CA ASP A 77 -2.65 -4.32 15.30
C ASP A 77 -2.35 -5.83 15.23
N SER A 78 -3.40 -6.64 15.38
CA SER A 78 -3.30 -8.10 15.35
C SER A 78 -2.96 -8.65 13.95
N MET A 79 -3.13 -7.86 12.90
CA MET A 79 -2.72 -8.23 11.54
C MET A 79 -1.21 -8.05 11.30
N LYS A 80 -0.48 -7.38 12.22
CA LYS A 80 0.99 -7.25 12.21
C LYS A 80 1.54 -6.84 10.84
N GLY A 81 0.95 -5.81 10.22
CA GLY A 81 1.33 -5.39 8.87
C GLY A 81 0.97 -6.39 7.77
N THR A 82 0.15 -7.41 8.06
CA THR A 82 -0.16 -8.57 7.22
C THR A 82 1.00 -9.55 6.97
N TYR A 83 2.15 -9.37 7.59
CA TYR A 83 3.31 -10.25 7.41
C TYR A 83 3.13 -11.59 8.13
N LEU A 84 2.11 -12.36 7.70
CA LEU A 84 1.68 -13.61 8.33
C LEU A 84 1.98 -14.85 7.47
N GLY A 85 2.51 -14.66 6.27
CA GLY A 85 2.83 -15.74 5.34
C GLY A 85 4.20 -16.37 5.58
N CYS A 86 4.67 -17.11 4.60
CA CYS A 86 5.94 -17.82 4.69
C CYS A 86 7.14 -16.85 4.79
N ASN A 87 8.13 -17.27 5.54
CA ASN A 87 9.39 -16.59 5.74
C ASN A 87 10.55 -17.56 5.49
N PHE A 88 11.70 -17.03 5.04
CA PHE A 88 12.91 -17.79 4.77
C PHE A 88 14.11 -17.12 5.43
N SER A 89 14.93 -17.91 6.09
CA SER A 89 16.20 -17.43 6.66
C SER A 89 17.24 -17.16 5.57
N ASN A 90 18.19 -16.28 5.84
CA ASN A 90 19.31 -16.04 4.93
C ASN A 90 20.08 -17.34 4.59
N LYS A 91 20.19 -18.29 5.53
CA LYS A 91 20.84 -19.60 5.28
C LYS A 91 20.08 -20.41 4.25
N GLU A 92 18.75 -20.45 4.32
CA GLU A 92 17.91 -21.14 3.34
C GLU A 92 18.00 -20.49 1.97
N ILE A 93 17.94 -19.17 1.91
CA ILE A 93 18.06 -18.40 0.66
C ILE A 93 19.42 -18.68 0.00
N ILE A 94 20.53 -18.56 0.74
CA ILE A 94 21.87 -18.81 0.22
C ILE A 94 22.02 -20.27 -0.26
N ARG A 95 21.50 -21.23 0.51
CA ARG A 95 21.52 -22.65 0.12
C ARG A 95 20.78 -22.88 -1.19
N TYR A 96 19.60 -22.29 -1.32
CA TYR A 96 18.79 -22.38 -2.53
C TYR A 96 19.50 -21.75 -3.74
N LEU A 97 20.00 -20.50 -3.61
CA LEU A 97 20.70 -19.82 -4.69
C LEU A 97 21.92 -20.59 -5.17
N LYS A 98 22.70 -21.19 -4.24
CA LYS A 98 23.82 -22.07 -4.59
C LYS A 98 23.38 -23.34 -5.32
N SER A 99 22.27 -23.95 -4.90
CA SER A 99 21.77 -25.20 -5.53
C SER A 99 21.33 -24.99 -6.98
N VAL A 100 20.77 -23.82 -7.30
CA VAL A 100 20.35 -23.46 -8.67
C VAL A 100 21.43 -22.69 -9.44
N LYS A 101 22.64 -22.57 -8.87
CA LYS A 101 23.78 -21.85 -9.46
C LYS A 101 23.44 -20.40 -9.89
N ALA A 102 22.54 -19.75 -9.16
CA ALA A 102 22.20 -18.37 -9.42
C ALA A 102 23.36 -17.44 -9.01
N PRO A 103 23.73 -16.44 -9.83
CA PRO A 103 24.69 -15.43 -9.40
C PRO A 103 24.05 -14.54 -8.33
N PHE A 104 24.75 -14.33 -7.21
CA PHE A 104 24.31 -13.43 -6.15
C PHE A 104 25.50 -12.79 -5.43
N GLN A 105 25.24 -11.65 -4.80
CA GLN A 105 26.17 -10.96 -3.91
C GLN A 105 25.52 -10.84 -2.53
N SER A 106 26.27 -11.11 -1.48
CA SER A 106 25.82 -10.86 -0.09
C SER A 106 26.36 -9.51 0.37
N LEU A 107 25.45 -8.65 0.83
CA LEU A 107 25.74 -7.31 1.30
C LEU A 107 25.25 -7.15 2.75
N GLN A 108 25.85 -6.23 3.50
CA GLN A 108 25.30 -5.76 4.76
C GLN A 108 24.11 -4.83 4.50
N ASP A 109 23.17 -4.74 5.44
CA ASP A 109 21.90 -4.01 5.23
C ASP A 109 22.14 -2.56 4.79
N LYS A 110 23.07 -1.83 5.40
CA LYS A 110 23.39 -0.44 5.02
C LYS A 110 23.87 -0.33 3.57
N GLU A 111 24.85 -1.13 3.18
CA GLU A 111 25.38 -1.16 1.81
C GLU A 111 24.30 -1.56 0.80
N LEU A 112 23.44 -2.51 1.18
CA LEU A 112 22.31 -2.94 0.35
C LEU A 112 21.33 -1.78 0.09
N PHE A 113 20.95 -1.03 1.12
CA PHE A 113 19.97 0.06 0.98
C PHE A 113 20.54 1.22 0.16
N GLU A 114 21.78 1.63 0.42
CA GLU A 114 22.47 2.65 -0.38
C GLU A 114 22.53 2.26 -1.85
N LYS A 115 22.92 1.02 -2.15
CA LYS A 115 23.00 0.52 -3.52
C LYS A 115 21.63 0.44 -4.21
N ILE A 116 20.57 0.05 -3.47
CA ILE A 116 19.19 0.04 -4.00
C ILE A 116 18.73 1.47 -4.28
N ALA A 117 18.95 2.41 -3.36
CA ALA A 117 18.60 3.81 -3.54
C ALA A 117 19.24 4.41 -4.80
N GLU A 118 20.55 4.16 -5.03
CA GLU A 118 21.22 4.58 -6.27
C GLU A 118 20.61 3.95 -7.54
N ILE A 119 20.23 2.67 -7.49
CA ILE A 119 19.62 1.98 -8.62
C ILE A 119 18.24 2.55 -8.94
N LEU A 120 17.43 2.86 -7.91
CA LEU A 120 16.13 3.49 -8.05
C LEU A 120 16.26 4.92 -8.61
N ASP A 121 17.20 5.72 -8.10
CA ASP A 121 17.45 7.09 -8.57
C ASP A 121 17.88 7.12 -10.06
N LYS A 122 18.57 6.09 -10.53
CA LYS A 122 18.88 5.87 -11.95
C LYS A 122 17.68 5.41 -12.79
N GLY A 123 16.47 5.44 -12.24
CA GLY A 123 15.22 5.06 -12.91
C GLY A 123 15.06 3.57 -13.20
N LYS A 124 15.79 2.72 -12.46
CA LYS A 124 15.64 1.26 -12.54
C LYS A 124 14.52 0.76 -11.63
N VAL A 125 14.14 -0.50 -11.80
CA VAL A 125 13.11 -1.18 -11.01
C VAL A 125 13.74 -2.31 -10.21
N ILE A 126 13.32 -2.47 -8.96
CA ILE A 126 13.80 -3.48 -8.02
C ILE A 126 12.68 -4.48 -7.70
N GLY A 127 13.02 -5.78 -7.76
CA GLY A 127 12.22 -6.81 -7.10
C GLY A 127 12.67 -6.93 -5.64
N TRP A 128 11.79 -6.62 -4.70
CA TRP A 128 12.06 -6.64 -3.27
C TRP A 128 11.40 -7.85 -2.60
N PHE A 129 12.24 -8.70 -2.00
CA PHE A 129 11.82 -9.90 -1.28
C PHE A 129 12.41 -9.86 0.13
N ASN A 130 11.58 -9.61 1.15
CA ASN A 130 12.03 -9.39 2.52
C ASN A 130 11.06 -9.97 3.55
N GLY A 131 11.58 -10.67 4.56
CA GLY A 131 10.80 -11.16 5.69
C GLY A 131 9.63 -12.07 5.33
N ALA A 132 8.61 -12.10 6.19
CA ALA A 132 7.39 -12.87 5.97
C ALA A 132 6.52 -12.26 4.88
N MET A 133 5.92 -13.09 4.04
CA MET A 133 5.03 -12.67 2.96
C MET A 133 3.74 -12.06 3.52
N GLU A 134 3.20 -11.09 2.80
CA GLU A 134 1.91 -10.49 3.11
C GLU A 134 0.76 -11.50 2.98
N PHE A 135 -0.17 -11.48 3.93
CA PHE A 135 -1.46 -12.17 3.86
C PHE A 135 -2.55 -11.21 3.39
N GLY A 136 -2.96 -11.35 2.15
CA GLY A 136 -3.95 -10.48 1.52
C GLY A 136 -3.56 -10.04 0.10
N PRO A 137 -4.37 -9.17 -0.53
CA PRO A 137 -4.23 -8.85 -1.95
C PRO A 137 -3.18 -7.77 -2.26
N ARG A 138 -2.55 -7.16 -1.25
CA ARG A 138 -1.64 -6.03 -1.42
C ARG A 138 -0.19 -6.44 -1.15
N ALA A 139 0.72 -6.01 -2.02
CA ALA A 139 2.15 -6.01 -1.74
C ALA A 139 2.46 -4.78 -0.86
N LEU A 140 3.07 -5.00 0.30
CA LEU A 140 3.26 -3.98 1.34
C LEU A 140 4.73 -3.88 1.82
N GLY A 141 5.68 -4.27 0.97
CA GLY A 141 7.10 -4.18 1.28
C GLY A 141 7.75 -5.50 1.73
N ALA A 142 7.08 -6.65 1.49
CA ALA A 142 7.71 -7.97 1.67
C ALA A 142 7.89 -8.70 0.34
N ARG A 143 6.93 -8.60 -0.56
CA ARG A 143 6.96 -9.15 -1.93
C ARG A 143 6.55 -8.05 -2.90
N SER A 144 7.43 -7.09 -3.12
CA SER A 144 7.11 -5.85 -3.83
C SER A 144 7.99 -5.63 -5.06
N ILE A 145 7.47 -4.88 -6.02
CA ILE A 145 8.24 -4.30 -7.11
C ILE A 145 8.28 -2.81 -6.84
N ILE A 146 9.48 -2.25 -6.76
CA ILE A 146 9.73 -0.87 -6.34
C ILE A 146 10.33 -0.07 -7.49
N GLY A 147 9.85 1.15 -7.68
CA GLY A 147 10.39 2.12 -8.64
C GLY A 147 10.27 3.54 -8.10
N ASP A 148 11.05 4.46 -8.64
CA ASP A 148 11.07 5.86 -8.26
C ASP A 148 9.79 6.58 -8.71
N PRO A 149 8.96 7.13 -7.79
CA PRO A 149 7.73 7.82 -8.13
C PRO A 149 7.93 9.16 -8.86
N ARG A 150 9.13 9.75 -8.79
CA ARG A 150 9.51 11.01 -9.44
C ARG A 150 9.74 10.83 -10.95
N ASN A 151 10.05 9.61 -11.38
CA ASN A 151 10.34 9.31 -12.78
C ASN A 151 9.06 9.28 -13.61
N LYS A 152 8.95 10.21 -14.58
CA LYS A 152 7.77 10.37 -15.48
C LYS A 152 7.41 9.11 -16.27
N ASN A 153 8.40 8.26 -16.56
CA ASN A 153 8.20 7.05 -17.35
C ASN A 153 7.98 5.80 -16.48
N MET A 154 8.15 5.89 -15.17
CA MET A 154 8.12 4.73 -14.27
C MET A 154 6.79 3.98 -14.33
N GLN A 155 5.68 4.70 -14.36
CA GLN A 155 4.34 4.10 -14.49
C GLN A 155 4.24 3.23 -15.75
N SER A 156 4.67 3.74 -16.88
CA SER A 156 4.65 3.02 -18.15
C SER A 156 5.63 1.83 -18.15
N ILE A 157 6.85 2.04 -17.66
CA ILE A 157 7.87 0.99 -17.56
C ILE A 157 7.35 -0.19 -16.74
N MET A 158 6.84 0.06 -15.55
CA MET A 158 6.37 -0.99 -14.66
C MET A 158 5.11 -1.69 -15.19
N ASN A 159 4.18 -0.94 -15.80
CA ASN A 159 2.97 -1.54 -16.36
C ASN A 159 3.26 -2.40 -17.60
N LEU A 160 3.98 -1.88 -18.57
CA LEU A 160 4.18 -2.54 -19.85
C LEU A 160 5.25 -3.65 -19.79
N LYS A 161 6.38 -3.40 -19.10
CA LYS A 161 7.52 -4.32 -19.10
C LYS A 161 7.51 -5.36 -17.98
N ILE A 162 6.77 -5.10 -16.89
CA ILE A 162 6.80 -5.96 -15.69
C ILE A 162 5.43 -6.56 -15.39
N LYS A 163 4.38 -5.72 -15.41
CA LYS A 163 3.01 -6.18 -15.09
C LYS A 163 2.22 -6.64 -16.33
N TYR A 164 2.70 -6.37 -17.54
CA TYR A 164 2.04 -6.71 -18.81
C TYR A 164 0.57 -6.30 -18.82
N ARG A 165 0.32 -5.04 -18.50
CA ARG A 165 -1.02 -4.46 -18.40
C ARG A 165 -1.07 -3.04 -18.96
N GLU A 166 -2.23 -2.40 -18.96
CA GLU A 166 -2.45 -1.06 -19.50
C GLU A 166 -1.50 -0.03 -18.82
N SER A 167 -0.87 0.82 -19.64
CA SER A 167 0.16 1.77 -19.22
C SER A 167 -0.32 2.80 -18.21
N PHE A 168 -1.61 3.10 -18.21
CA PHE A 168 -2.21 4.19 -17.41
C PHE A 168 -2.57 3.81 -15.97
N ARG A 169 -2.46 2.54 -15.56
CA ARG A 169 -2.80 2.15 -14.17
C ARG A 169 -1.81 2.76 -13.18
N PRO A 170 -2.27 3.55 -12.20
CA PRO A 170 -1.38 4.15 -11.21
C PRO A 170 -0.80 3.09 -10.27
N PHE A 171 0.38 3.40 -9.72
CA PHE A 171 0.99 2.65 -8.64
C PHE A 171 0.70 3.32 -7.30
N ALA A 172 0.88 2.57 -6.22
CA ALA A 172 0.69 3.07 -4.87
C ALA A 172 2.05 3.50 -4.30
N PRO A 173 2.16 4.70 -3.73
CA PRO A 173 3.35 5.10 -3.01
C PRO A 173 3.44 4.37 -1.66
N SER A 174 4.67 4.04 -1.26
CA SER A 174 5.04 3.79 0.12
C SER A 174 5.77 5.02 0.64
N VAL A 175 5.39 5.51 1.80
CA VAL A 175 5.96 6.68 2.46
C VAL A 175 6.23 6.35 3.93
N ILE A 176 7.34 6.79 4.48
CA ILE A 176 7.59 6.67 5.91
C ILE A 176 6.58 7.53 6.68
N GLU A 177 6.14 7.05 7.84
CA GLU A 177 5.06 7.69 8.59
C GLU A 177 5.34 9.15 8.91
N ASP A 178 6.58 9.49 9.22
CA ASP A 178 7.02 10.83 9.59
C ASP A 178 6.88 11.84 8.44
N ASP A 179 7.01 11.38 7.19
CA ASP A 179 6.91 12.23 5.99
C ASP A 179 5.51 12.25 5.38
N LEU A 180 4.55 11.50 5.93
CA LEU A 180 3.20 11.42 5.37
C LEU A 180 2.58 12.80 5.14
N ALA A 181 2.61 13.66 6.16
CA ALA A 181 2.00 14.99 6.14
C ALA A 181 2.71 15.99 5.21
N THR A 182 3.94 15.72 4.78
CA THR A 182 4.67 16.55 3.82
C THR A 182 4.28 16.26 2.39
N GLN A 183 3.83 15.03 2.11
CA GLN A 183 3.52 14.54 0.77
C GLN A 183 2.02 14.50 0.47
N PHE A 184 1.19 14.21 1.48
CA PHE A 184 -0.24 13.94 1.31
C PHE A 184 -1.11 14.65 2.34
N ASP A 185 -2.35 14.96 1.96
CA ASP A 185 -3.38 15.48 2.86
C ASP A 185 -4.05 14.32 3.62
N LEU A 186 -3.28 13.64 4.44
CA LEU A 186 -3.70 12.54 5.30
C LEU A 186 -3.02 12.68 6.66
N ASN A 187 -3.80 12.57 7.74
CA ASN A 187 -3.33 12.70 9.12
C ASN A 187 -3.47 11.42 9.95
N ILE A 188 -3.77 10.31 9.28
CA ILE A 188 -3.89 8.99 9.92
C ILE A 188 -3.00 7.98 9.20
N LYS A 189 -2.59 6.94 9.91
CA LYS A 189 -1.82 5.84 9.35
C LYS A 189 -2.63 5.04 8.32
N SER A 190 -1.98 4.65 7.24
CA SER A 190 -2.54 3.81 6.17
C SER A 190 -1.61 2.64 5.83
N PRO A 191 -1.34 1.71 6.76
CA PRO A 191 -0.33 0.67 6.55
C PRO A 191 -0.71 -0.34 5.46
N TYR A 192 -1.98 -0.42 5.08
CA TYR A 192 -2.55 -1.48 4.24
C TYR A 192 -2.96 -1.07 2.84
N MET A 193 -2.59 0.14 2.37
CA MET A 193 -3.01 0.65 1.04
C MET A 193 -4.53 0.61 0.81
N LEU A 194 -5.32 0.89 1.84
CA LEU A 194 -6.79 0.83 1.79
C LEU A 194 -7.44 2.21 1.77
N LEU A 195 -6.64 3.27 1.75
CA LEU A 195 -7.09 4.65 1.68
C LEU A 195 -6.46 5.38 0.50
N VAL A 196 -7.20 6.29 -0.11
CA VAL A 196 -6.66 7.33 -0.98
C VAL A 196 -6.73 8.66 -0.25
N ALA A 197 -5.74 9.50 -0.50
CA ALA A 197 -5.76 10.88 -0.06
C ALA A 197 -5.13 11.79 -1.12
N PRO A 198 -5.45 13.09 -1.12
CA PRO A 198 -4.86 14.03 -2.05
C PRO A 198 -3.36 14.20 -1.84
N VAL A 199 -2.61 14.31 -2.93
CA VAL A 199 -1.22 14.81 -2.92
C VAL A 199 -1.25 16.27 -2.49
N LYS A 200 -0.29 16.73 -1.70
CA LYS A 200 -0.18 18.14 -1.25
C LYS A 200 -0.23 19.10 -2.42
N LYS A 201 -0.89 20.24 -2.24
CA LYS A 201 -1.08 21.26 -3.29
C LYS A 201 0.23 21.78 -3.84
N GLU A 202 1.24 21.89 -2.99
CA GLU A 202 2.58 22.39 -3.29
C GLU A 202 3.33 21.46 -4.25
N LEU A 203 2.99 20.16 -4.23
CA LEU A 203 3.58 19.15 -5.10
C LEU A 203 2.84 18.98 -6.42
N ARG A 204 1.65 19.62 -6.58
CA ARG A 204 0.82 19.47 -7.78
C ARG A 204 1.31 20.35 -8.92
N GLU A 205 1.32 19.78 -10.11
CA GLU A 205 1.56 20.50 -11.36
C GLU A 205 0.22 20.90 -12.00
N ARG A 206 0.11 22.16 -12.39
CA ARG A 206 -1.10 22.67 -13.06
C ARG A 206 -1.03 22.32 -14.55
N MET A 207 -2.11 21.73 -15.06
CA MET A 207 -2.25 21.53 -16.50
C MET A 207 -2.34 22.86 -17.24
N THR A 208 -1.63 22.98 -18.36
CA THR A 208 -1.77 24.11 -19.30
C THR A 208 -3.16 24.07 -19.97
N GLU A 209 -3.60 25.19 -20.57
CA GLU A 209 -4.88 25.24 -21.27
C GLU A 209 -4.97 24.24 -22.44
N ASN A 210 -3.86 23.99 -23.12
CA ASN A 210 -3.81 22.97 -24.16
C ASN A 210 -3.96 21.55 -23.60
N GLN A 211 -3.31 21.25 -22.47
CA GLN A 211 -3.42 19.96 -21.81
C GLN A 211 -4.82 19.67 -21.25
N LYS A 212 -5.54 20.71 -20.81
CA LYS A 212 -6.94 20.57 -20.33
C LYS A 212 -7.88 20.13 -21.46
N LYS A 213 -7.59 20.48 -22.72
CA LYS A 213 -8.37 20.12 -23.90
C LYS A 213 -8.14 18.69 -24.37
N LEU A 214 -7.07 18.03 -23.91
CA LEU A 214 -6.79 16.63 -24.26
C LEU A 214 -7.85 15.70 -23.68
N PHE A 215 -8.04 14.56 -24.34
CA PHE A 215 -9.03 13.56 -23.98
C PHE A 215 -8.40 12.16 -23.92
N GLY A 216 -9.02 11.25 -23.17
CA GLY A 216 -8.61 9.85 -23.13
C GLY A 216 -7.18 9.64 -22.61
N ILE A 217 -6.43 8.74 -23.24
CA ILE A 217 -5.09 8.30 -22.81
C ILE A 217 -4.07 9.44 -22.85
N GLU A 218 -4.16 10.36 -23.79
CA GLU A 218 -3.25 11.51 -23.87
C GLU A 218 -3.33 12.37 -22.61
N LYS A 219 -4.55 12.61 -22.12
CA LYS A 219 -4.76 13.34 -20.86
C LYS A 219 -4.29 12.54 -19.63
N LEU A 220 -4.39 11.22 -19.67
CA LEU A 220 -3.95 10.35 -18.57
C LEU A 220 -2.43 10.39 -18.39
N ASN A 221 -1.67 10.53 -19.47
CA ASN A 221 -0.20 10.54 -19.46
C ASN A 221 0.42 11.87 -19.01
N ILE A 222 -0.38 12.92 -18.78
CA ILE A 222 0.13 14.21 -18.32
C ILE A 222 0.57 14.09 -16.86
N PRO A 223 1.83 14.47 -16.52
CA PRO A 223 2.25 14.60 -15.13
C PRO A 223 1.37 15.58 -14.37
N ARG A 224 0.97 15.22 -13.14
CA ARG A 224 0.07 16.03 -12.30
C ARG A 224 0.73 16.51 -11.03
N SER A 225 1.92 16.00 -10.75
CA SER A 225 2.69 16.38 -9.58
C SER A 225 4.16 16.05 -9.78
N SER A 226 5.00 16.43 -8.83
CA SER A 226 6.40 15.99 -8.74
C SER A 226 6.55 14.47 -8.53
N LEU A 227 5.42 13.77 -8.28
CA LEU A 227 5.35 12.30 -8.12
C LEU A 227 4.44 11.69 -9.18
N PRO A 228 4.78 11.80 -10.48
CA PRO A 228 3.86 11.49 -11.57
C PRO A 228 3.46 10.01 -11.65
N ALA A 229 4.32 9.09 -11.21
CA ALA A 229 4.05 7.66 -11.31
C ALA A 229 2.94 7.16 -10.37
N ILE A 230 2.59 7.95 -9.33
CA ILE A 230 1.63 7.55 -8.29
C ILE A 230 0.41 8.46 -8.19
N THR A 231 0.40 9.59 -8.89
CA THR A 231 -0.67 10.59 -8.79
C THR A 231 -1.79 10.27 -9.76
N HIS A 232 -3.00 10.08 -9.22
CA HIS A 232 -4.21 9.80 -9.99
C HIS A 232 -4.72 11.06 -10.73
N VAL A 233 -5.72 10.87 -11.59
CA VAL A 233 -6.32 11.95 -12.40
C VAL A 233 -6.98 13.05 -11.56
N ASP A 234 -7.40 12.74 -10.35
CA ASP A 234 -8.02 13.63 -9.38
C ASP A 234 -7.03 14.17 -8.33
N TYR A 235 -5.72 14.01 -8.57
CA TYR A 235 -4.64 14.37 -7.65
C TYR A 235 -4.60 13.58 -6.35
N SER A 236 -5.29 12.45 -6.27
CA SER A 236 -5.15 11.52 -5.15
C SER A 236 -4.06 10.49 -5.39
N ALA A 237 -3.68 9.78 -4.32
CA ALA A 237 -2.82 8.60 -4.38
C ALA A 237 -3.32 7.55 -3.38
N ARG A 238 -3.11 6.27 -3.66
CA ARG A 238 -3.40 5.17 -2.75
C ARG A 238 -2.19 4.89 -1.86
N ILE A 239 -2.22 5.36 -0.64
CA ILE A 239 -1.06 5.49 0.22
C ILE A 239 -0.82 4.25 1.07
N GLN A 240 0.45 3.83 1.17
CA GLN A 240 0.96 2.98 2.24
C GLN A 240 1.86 3.80 3.15
N THR A 241 1.55 3.86 4.45
CA THR A 241 2.49 4.33 5.48
C THR A 241 3.36 3.16 5.95
N VAL A 242 4.65 3.42 6.13
CA VAL A 242 5.62 2.44 6.60
C VAL A 242 6.24 2.93 7.90
N SER A 243 6.16 2.12 8.95
CA SER A 243 6.77 2.41 10.24
C SER A 243 7.96 1.49 10.52
N GLU A 244 8.89 1.99 11.32
CA GLU A 244 10.02 1.21 11.81
C GLU A 244 9.55 -0.03 12.60
N GLU A 245 8.50 0.14 13.42
CA GLU A 245 7.93 -0.92 14.25
C GLU A 245 7.40 -2.11 13.41
N THR A 246 6.73 -1.81 12.30
CA THR A 246 6.04 -2.84 11.50
C THR A 246 6.95 -3.53 10.49
N ASN A 247 7.82 -2.78 9.82
CA ASN A 247 8.76 -3.31 8.81
C ASN A 247 10.03 -2.47 8.75
N LYS A 248 10.92 -2.69 9.73
CA LYS A 248 12.16 -1.92 9.87
C LYS A 248 13.02 -1.93 8.60
N LYS A 249 13.24 -3.08 7.97
CA LYS A 249 14.09 -3.13 6.77
C LYS A 249 13.52 -2.34 5.59
N TYR A 250 12.21 -2.34 5.43
CA TYR A 250 11.57 -1.55 4.38
C TYR A 250 11.57 -0.06 4.73
N TYR A 251 11.38 0.28 6.00
CA TYR A 251 11.54 1.64 6.52
C TYR A 251 12.96 2.18 6.28
N ASP A 252 13.99 1.41 6.65
CA ASP A 252 15.39 1.79 6.45
C ASP A 252 15.74 1.98 4.96
N LEU A 253 15.22 1.11 4.09
CA LEU A 253 15.36 1.28 2.65
C LEU A 253 14.74 2.59 2.14
N LEU A 254 13.49 2.88 2.56
CA LEU A 254 12.81 4.12 2.16
C LEU A 254 13.52 5.36 2.70
N SER A 255 14.08 5.29 3.91
CA SER A 255 14.85 6.37 4.53
C SER A 255 16.19 6.61 3.84
N SER A 256 16.73 5.61 3.14
CA SER A 256 17.97 5.72 2.36
C SER A 256 17.75 6.30 0.95
N PHE A 257 16.52 6.30 0.46
CA PHE A 257 16.09 6.80 -0.85
C PHE A 257 15.61 8.25 -0.77
#